data_a81b0c27201ea14a23d60c830384f3ac
#
_entry.id   a81b0c27201ea14a23d60c830384f3ac
#
_cell.length_a   1.000
_cell.length_b   1.000
_cell.length_c   1.000
_cell.angle_alpha   90.00
_cell.angle_beta   90.00
_cell.angle_gamma   90.00
#
_symmetry.space_group_name_H-M   'P 1'
#
loop_
_entity.id
_entity.type
_entity.pdbx_description
1 polymer ?
#
loop_
_entity_poly.entity_id
_entity_poly.type
_entity_poly.pdbx_seq_one_letter_code
_entity_poly.pdbx_strand_id
1 'polypeptide(L)'
;MIFLSFLDKIFKKKIEGKTVEEWYCTAVNETDPDKKIKYFDKVLELKPSFAGVWNLRGLEFVILKKYEDAINSFDKALELRPNYLEAKYNKEDAETELRKIQAAENFCEGGKEKTEERNPSS
;
A
#
# COMPACT_ATOMS: atom_id res chain seq x y z
N MET A 1 -22.18 33.20 10.95
CA MET A 1 -22.33 31.82 11.44
C MET A 1 -22.88 30.89 10.36
N ILE A 2 -24.06 31.16 9.85
CA ILE A 2 -24.65 30.41 8.74
C ILE A 2 -23.73 30.44 7.51
N PHE A 3 -23.11 31.58 7.24
CA PHE A 3 -22.19 31.76 6.13
C PHE A 3 -20.97 30.87 6.24
N LEU A 4 -20.37 30.70 7.44
CA LEU A 4 -19.23 29.82 7.67
C LEU A 4 -19.61 28.35 7.47
N SER A 5 -20.78 27.94 7.95
CA SER A 5 -21.28 26.58 7.74
C SER A 5 -21.48 26.27 6.25
N PHE A 6 -21.99 27.28 5.52
CA PHE A 6 -22.18 27.16 4.08
C PHE A 6 -20.86 27.05 3.36
N LEU A 7 -19.83 27.83 3.74
CA LEU A 7 -18.50 27.76 3.18
C LEU A 7 -17.83 26.42 3.48
N ASP A 8 -18.00 25.90 4.69
CA ASP A 8 -17.48 24.58 5.05
C ASP A 8 -18.01 23.49 4.10
N LYS A 9 -19.32 23.54 3.82
CA LYS A 9 -19.93 22.59 2.89
C LYS A 9 -19.40 22.75 1.48
N ILE A 10 -19.19 24.00 1.03
CA ILE A 10 -18.64 24.26 -0.30
C ILE A 10 -17.20 23.81 -0.42
N PHE A 11 -16.38 24.08 0.62
CA PHE A 11 -14.95 23.76 0.60
C PHE A 11 -14.63 22.36 1.06
N LYS A 12 -15.62 21.60 1.55
CA LYS A 12 -15.40 20.19 1.87
C LYS A 12 -15.10 19.43 0.59
N LYS A 13 -13.88 18.93 0.49
CA LYS A 13 -13.42 18.23 -0.70
C LYS A 13 -14.21 16.95 -0.91
N LYS A 14 -14.59 16.72 -2.15
CA LYS A 14 -15.30 15.50 -2.58
C LYS A 14 -14.72 15.00 -3.89
N ILE A 15 -14.73 13.69 -4.06
CA ILE A 15 -14.46 13.04 -5.33
C ILE A 15 -15.70 12.21 -5.67
N GLU A 16 -16.23 12.40 -6.86
CA GLU A 16 -17.43 11.70 -7.31
C GLU A 16 -18.60 11.82 -6.31
N GLY A 17 -18.73 13.01 -5.72
CA GLY A 17 -19.80 13.33 -4.77
C GLY A 17 -19.63 12.79 -3.36
N LYS A 18 -18.53 12.10 -3.06
CA LYS A 18 -18.26 11.52 -1.75
C LYS A 18 -17.13 12.23 -1.02
N THR A 19 -17.27 12.35 0.30
CA THR A 19 -16.26 12.92 1.19
C THR A 19 -15.23 11.85 1.55
N VAL A 20 -14.17 12.25 2.26
CA VAL A 20 -13.15 11.35 2.80
C VAL A 20 -13.79 10.22 3.62
N GLU A 21 -14.68 10.60 4.52
CA GLU A 21 -15.33 9.65 5.43
C GLU A 21 -16.20 8.65 4.67
N GLU A 22 -16.92 9.13 3.67
CA GLU A 22 -17.77 8.27 2.84
C GLU A 22 -16.95 7.29 2.00
N TRP A 23 -15.84 7.75 1.42
CA TRP A 23 -14.92 6.84 0.70
C TRP A 23 -14.26 5.85 1.64
N TYR A 24 -13.87 6.30 2.83
CA TYR A 24 -13.31 5.41 3.84
C TYR A 24 -14.30 4.30 4.22
N CYS A 25 -15.55 4.67 4.50
CA CYS A 25 -16.60 3.69 4.81
C CYS A 25 -16.83 2.72 3.65
N THR A 26 -16.83 3.23 2.42
CA THR A 26 -16.94 2.40 1.23
C THR A 26 -15.79 1.39 1.15
N ALA A 27 -14.58 1.85 1.41
CA ALA A 27 -13.38 1.01 1.38
C ALA A 27 -13.42 -0.10 2.43
N VAL A 28 -13.72 0.24 3.68
CA VAL A 28 -13.69 -0.75 4.77
C VAL A 28 -14.80 -1.79 4.65
N ASN A 29 -15.87 -1.46 3.96
CA ASN A 29 -16.97 -2.39 3.70
C ASN A 29 -16.75 -3.24 2.45
N GLU A 30 -15.73 -2.93 1.65
CA GLU A 30 -15.42 -3.71 0.44
C GLU A 30 -14.60 -4.96 0.80
N THR A 31 -14.90 -6.07 0.15
CA THR A 31 -14.20 -7.33 0.36
C THR A 31 -13.15 -7.62 -0.71
N ASP A 32 -13.33 -7.09 -1.92
CA ASP A 32 -12.38 -7.26 -3.01
C ASP A 32 -11.15 -6.36 -2.82
N PRO A 33 -9.93 -6.91 -2.65
CA PRO A 33 -8.74 -6.11 -2.42
C PRO A 33 -8.48 -5.06 -3.51
N ASP A 34 -8.68 -5.38 -4.77
CA ASP A 34 -8.46 -4.44 -5.88
C ASP A 34 -9.40 -3.23 -5.78
N LYS A 35 -10.68 -3.47 -5.52
CA LYS A 35 -11.66 -2.40 -5.34
C LYS A 35 -11.37 -1.59 -4.09
N LYS A 36 -11.00 -2.28 -3.02
CA LYS A 36 -10.67 -1.65 -1.75
C LYS A 36 -9.50 -0.69 -1.90
N ILE A 37 -8.46 -1.09 -2.62
CA ILE A 37 -7.32 -0.22 -2.93
C ILE A 37 -7.79 1.03 -3.69
N LYS A 38 -8.65 0.87 -4.68
CA LYS A 38 -9.18 2.01 -5.44
C LYS A 38 -9.92 2.99 -4.53
N TYR A 39 -10.70 2.48 -3.58
CA TYR A 39 -11.43 3.32 -2.63
C TYR A 39 -10.48 4.00 -1.64
N PHE A 40 -9.45 3.30 -1.18
CA PHE A 40 -8.41 3.94 -0.36
C PHE A 40 -7.66 5.01 -1.15
N ASP A 41 -7.43 4.81 -2.44
CA ASP A 41 -6.83 5.82 -3.30
C ASP A 41 -7.67 7.09 -3.34
N LYS A 42 -9.01 6.97 -3.38
CA LYS A 42 -9.92 8.12 -3.30
C LYS A 42 -9.79 8.83 -1.96
N VAL A 43 -9.68 8.07 -0.88
CA VAL A 43 -9.46 8.64 0.47
C VAL A 43 -8.14 9.42 0.50
N LEU A 44 -7.07 8.84 -0.02
CA LEU A 44 -5.73 9.45 0.00
C LEU A 44 -5.60 10.63 -0.97
N GLU A 45 -6.36 10.63 -2.05
CA GLU A 45 -6.44 11.78 -2.96
C GLU A 45 -7.04 12.98 -2.23
N LEU A 46 -8.07 12.75 -1.40
CA LEU A 46 -8.71 13.79 -0.61
C LEU A 46 -7.92 14.14 0.65
N LYS A 47 -7.26 13.17 1.26
CA LYS A 47 -6.48 13.36 2.49
C LYS A 47 -5.16 12.57 2.42
N PRO A 48 -4.15 13.13 1.76
CA PRO A 48 -2.85 12.44 1.60
C PRO A 48 -2.12 12.16 2.92
N SER A 49 -2.46 12.87 3.99
CA SER A 49 -1.82 12.73 5.30
C SER A 49 -2.43 11.63 6.19
N PHE A 50 -3.32 10.83 5.66
CA PHE A 50 -3.99 9.79 6.44
C PHE A 50 -3.09 8.54 6.55
N ALA A 51 -2.18 8.55 7.52
CA ALA A 51 -1.19 7.48 7.71
C ALA A 51 -1.84 6.10 7.86
N GLY A 52 -2.94 6.01 8.60
CA GLY A 52 -3.66 4.75 8.78
C GLY A 52 -4.17 4.14 7.48
N VAL A 53 -4.62 4.98 6.55
CA VAL A 53 -5.10 4.52 5.25
C VAL A 53 -3.94 4.05 4.37
N TRP A 54 -2.79 4.72 4.43
CA TRP A 54 -1.58 4.23 3.75
C TRP A 54 -1.22 2.82 4.23
N ASN A 55 -1.27 2.58 5.53
CA ASN A 55 -1.01 1.26 6.10
C ASN A 55 -2.04 0.22 5.63
N LEU A 56 -3.33 0.55 5.67
CA LEU A 56 -4.39 -0.35 5.21
C LEU A 56 -4.25 -0.68 3.71
N ARG A 57 -3.91 0.32 2.90
CA ARG A 57 -3.65 0.13 1.48
C ARG A 57 -2.50 -0.86 1.26
N GLY A 58 -1.44 -0.71 2.04
CA GLY A 58 -0.30 -1.64 2.00
C GLY A 58 -0.71 -3.06 2.33
N LEU A 59 -1.56 -3.26 3.31
CA LEU A 59 -2.07 -4.59 3.67
C LEU A 59 -2.86 -5.24 2.54
N GLU A 60 -3.65 -4.46 1.81
CA GLU A 60 -4.38 -4.99 0.65
C GLU A 60 -3.41 -5.42 -0.47
N PHE A 61 -2.34 -4.66 -0.69
CA PHE A 61 -1.30 -5.08 -1.62
C PHE A 61 -0.59 -6.37 -1.18
N VAL A 62 -0.39 -6.56 0.11
CA VAL A 62 0.15 -7.84 0.65
C VAL A 62 -0.78 -8.99 0.30
N ILE A 63 -2.09 -8.81 0.46
CA ILE A 63 -3.09 -9.83 0.10
C ILE A 63 -2.97 -10.19 -1.38
N LEU A 64 -2.71 -9.21 -2.23
CA LEU A 64 -2.51 -9.41 -3.67
C LEU A 64 -1.09 -9.89 -4.02
N LYS A 65 -0.23 -10.07 -3.02
CA LYS A 65 1.18 -10.43 -3.19
C LYS A 65 1.99 -9.41 -4.01
N LYS A 66 1.53 -8.17 -4.02
CA LYS A 66 2.22 -7.04 -4.65
C LYS A 66 3.06 -6.34 -3.58
N TYR A 67 4.16 -7.00 -3.19
CA TYR A 67 4.94 -6.59 -2.03
C TYR A 67 5.67 -5.26 -2.21
N GLU A 68 6.13 -4.94 -3.43
CA GLU A 68 6.75 -3.64 -3.69
C GLU A 68 5.78 -2.49 -3.48
N ASP A 69 4.56 -2.62 -4.01
CA ASP A 69 3.51 -1.63 -3.80
C ASP A 69 3.11 -1.54 -2.33
N ALA A 70 3.08 -2.67 -1.63
CA ALA A 70 2.83 -2.72 -0.19
C ALA A 70 3.88 -1.93 0.58
N ILE A 71 5.15 -2.18 0.31
CA ILE A 71 6.28 -1.49 0.94
C ILE A 71 6.18 0.01 0.71
N ASN A 72 5.89 0.44 -0.52
CA ASN A 72 5.72 1.85 -0.85
C ASN A 72 4.61 2.49 0.00
N SER A 73 3.50 1.78 0.19
CA SER A 73 2.38 2.26 1.02
C SER A 73 2.78 2.38 2.49
N PHE A 74 3.48 1.36 3.02
CA PHE A 74 3.98 1.39 4.40
C PHE A 74 5.01 2.50 4.61
N ASP A 75 5.88 2.74 3.63
CA ASP A 75 6.84 3.85 3.67
C ASP A 75 6.14 5.19 3.78
N LYS A 76 5.06 5.40 3.03
CA LYS A 76 4.25 6.62 3.13
C LYS A 76 3.64 6.76 4.53
N ALA A 77 3.12 5.67 5.08
CA ALA A 77 2.59 5.68 6.44
C ALA A 77 3.66 6.08 7.45
N LEU A 78 4.89 5.56 7.29
CA LEU A 78 6.03 5.84 8.18
C LEU A 78 6.60 7.25 7.97
N GLU A 79 6.57 7.80 6.76
CA GLU A 79 6.93 9.20 6.53
C GLU A 79 6.00 10.13 7.31
N LEU A 80 4.71 9.81 7.32
CA LEU A 80 3.70 10.60 8.02
C LEU A 80 3.72 10.38 9.54
N ARG A 81 4.07 9.17 9.97
CA ARG A 81 4.12 8.79 11.38
C ARG A 81 5.31 7.87 11.61
N PRO A 82 6.50 8.42 11.91
CA PRO A 82 7.72 7.61 12.05
C PRO A 82 7.67 6.52 13.12
N ASN A 83 6.85 6.70 14.15
CA ASN A 83 6.70 5.72 15.25
C ASN A 83 5.49 4.79 15.07
N TYR A 84 5.00 4.64 13.85
CA TYR A 84 3.87 3.76 13.54
C TYR A 84 4.35 2.31 13.49
N LEU A 85 4.38 1.67 14.64
CA LEU A 85 4.96 0.32 14.80
C LEU A 85 4.27 -0.72 13.91
N GLU A 86 2.95 -0.66 13.79
CA GLU A 86 2.20 -1.59 12.94
C GLU A 86 2.68 -1.51 11.49
N ALA A 87 2.80 -0.30 10.96
CA ALA A 87 3.27 -0.10 9.59
C ALA A 87 4.71 -0.58 9.41
N LYS A 88 5.55 -0.40 10.43
CA LYS A 88 6.92 -0.87 10.42
C LYS A 88 6.99 -2.40 10.33
N TYR A 89 6.24 -3.10 11.18
CA TYR A 89 6.21 -4.56 11.14
C TYR A 89 5.62 -5.09 9.83
N ASN A 90 4.55 -4.47 9.36
CA ASN A 90 3.95 -4.83 8.08
C ASN A 90 4.94 -4.67 6.93
N LYS A 91 5.73 -3.60 6.95
CA LYS A 91 6.79 -3.36 5.96
C LYS A 91 7.86 -4.45 6.02
N GLU A 92 8.35 -4.75 7.22
CA GLU A 92 9.38 -5.78 7.43
C GLU A 92 8.90 -7.15 6.92
N ASP A 93 7.64 -7.49 7.18
CA ASP A 93 7.04 -8.74 6.69
C ASP A 93 6.99 -8.75 5.16
N ALA A 94 6.54 -7.66 4.55
CA ALA A 94 6.47 -7.55 3.10
C ALA A 94 7.85 -7.63 2.45
N GLU A 95 8.84 -6.97 3.04
CA GLU A 95 10.25 -7.04 2.58
C GLU A 95 10.79 -8.47 2.66
N THR A 96 10.43 -9.17 3.72
CA THR A 96 10.85 -10.57 3.91
C THR A 96 10.27 -11.47 2.83
N GLU A 97 8.98 -11.33 2.56
CA GLU A 97 8.33 -12.10 1.49
C GLU A 97 8.92 -11.78 0.11
N LEU A 98 9.15 -10.50 -0.15
CA LEU A 98 9.77 -10.07 -1.41
C LEU A 98 11.16 -10.68 -1.58
N ARG A 99 11.99 -10.66 -0.53
CA ARG A 99 13.33 -11.27 -0.56
C ARG A 99 13.28 -12.77 -0.83
N LYS A 100 12.30 -13.47 -0.24
CA LYS A 100 12.12 -14.90 -0.49
C LYS A 100 11.82 -15.17 -1.96
N ILE A 101 10.96 -14.38 -2.56
CA ILE A 101 10.60 -14.51 -3.97
C ILE A 101 11.82 -14.24 -4.85
N GLN A 102 12.51 -13.14 -4.60
CA GLN A 102 13.72 -12.77 -5.34
C GLN A 102 14.83 -13.80 -5.21
N ALA A 103 15.01 -14.35 -4.01
CA ALA A 103 15.98 -15.40 -3.77
C ALA A 103 15.63 -16.68 -4.54
N ALA A 104 14.36 -17.04 -4.58
CA ALA A 104 13.88 -18.19 -5.35
C ALA A 104 14.09 -18.01 -6.85
N GLU A 105 13.79 -16.83 -7.37
CA GLU A 105 13.99 -16.48 -8.77
C GLU A 105 15.47 -16.50 -9.12
N ASN A 106 16.30 -15.85 -8.32
CA ASN A 106 17.76 -15.83 -8.52
C ASN A 106 18.37 -17.21 -8.38
N PHE A 107 17.87 -18.04 -7.49
CA PHE A 107 18.34 -19.41 -7.34
C PHE A 107 18.09 -20.23 -8.61
N CYS A 108 16.91 -20.11 -9.20
CA CYS A 108 16.59 -20.80 -10.44
C CYS A 108 17.48 -20.33 -11.59
N GLU A 109 17.66 -19.02 -11.75
CA GLU A 109 18.52 -18.43 -12.78
C GLU A 109 20.00 -18.71 -12.49
N GLY A 110 20.42 -18.48 -11.26
CA GLY A 110 21.79 -18.72 -10.82
C GLY A 110 22.19 -20.18 -10.91
N GLY A 111 21.25 -21.10 -10.65
CA GLY A 111 21.46 -22.51 -10.81
C GLY A 111 21.79 -22.90 -12.25
N LYS A 112 21.07 -22.33 -13.20
CA LYS A 112 21.33 -22.53 -14.63
C LYS A 112 22.69 -21.97 -15.03
N GLU A 113 22.96 -20.74 -14.62
CA GLU A 113 24.24 -20.08 -14.89
C GLU A 113 25.41 -20.80 -14.28
N LYS A 114 25.29 -21.22 -13.03
CA LYS A 114 26.33 -22.00 -12.34
C LYS A 114 26.59 -23.32 -13.03
N THR A 115 25.55 -23.97 -13.51
CA THR A 115 25.69 -25.22 -14.25
C THR A 115 26.48 -24.99 -15.53
N GLU A 116 26.18 -23.96 -16.26
CA GLU A 116 26.89 -23.57 -17.48
C GLU A 116 28.34 -23.18 -17.19
N GLU A 117 28.56 -22.39 -16.15
CA GLU A 117 29.89 -21.96 -15.72
C GLU A 117 30.76 -23.16 -15.27
N ARG A 118 30.16 -24.10 -14.56
CA ARG A 118 30.88 -25.29 -14.08
C ARG A 118 31.33 -26.17 -15.23
N ASN A 119 30.54 -26.28 -16.26
CA ASN A 119 30.85 -27.10 -17.40
C ASN A 119 32.18 -26.73 -18.06
N PRO A 120 32.44 -25.46 -18.36
CA PRO A 120 33.73 -25.06 -18.94
C PRO A 120 34.89 -25.20 -17.96
N SER A 121 34.66 -25.04 -16.69
CA SER A 121 35.73 -25.07 -15.68
C SER A 121 36.03 -26.47 -15.17
N SER A 122 35.17 -27.39 -15.46
CA SER A 122 35.42 -28.79 -15.09
C SER A 122 36.07 -29.55 -16.23
#